data_58278aa3e5450a3a2a93a9eab5968ade
#
_entry.id   58278aa3e5450a3a2a93a9eab5968ade
#
_cell.length_a   1.000
_cell.length_b   1.000
_cell.length_c   1.000
_cell.angle_alpha   90.00
_cell.angle_beta   90.00
_cell.angle_gamma   90.00
#
_symmetry.space_group_name_H-M   'P 1'
#
loop_
_entity.id
_entity.type
_entity.pdbx_description
1 polymer ?
#
loop_
_entity_poly.entity_id
_entity_poly.type
_entity_poly.pdbx_seq_one_letter_code
_entity_poly.pdbx_strand_id
1 'polypeptide(L)'
;LGGYSRSVNSHVIGNTVTISGGTVRDIYGGQSGKGNALNNSVTLDGAASQANVIYGGRVEQGTARENAVVMKNGSVTLGIFGGIATADGGQAQDNHVTMSGGSVGEHLIGGYVQNGSGAATGNSVIFNGGSVTENVYGGRSVNGPAQNNSVTMTNGSAKWLLGGYSNSGDASGNS
;
A
#
# COMPACT_ATOMS: atom_id res chain seq x y z
N LEU A 1 -10.14 1.80 11.32
CA LEU A 1 -8.89 2.44 11.69
C LEU A 1 -8.25 1.69 12.86
N GLY A 2 -7.09 1.06 12.66
CA GLY A 2 -6.37 0.33 13.70
C GLY A 2 -5.72 1.29 14.70
N GLY A 3 -4.91 2.22 14.21
CA GLY A 3 -4.27 3.24 15.05
C GLY A 3 -4.20 4.58 14.35
N TYR A 4 -4.22 5.67 15.14
CA TYR A 4 -4.18 7.03 14.62
C TYR A 4 -3.40 7.97 15.54
N SER A 5 -2.54 8.80 14.98
CA SER A 5 -1.87 9.88 15.67
C SER A 5 -1.77 11.15 14.83
N ARG A 6 -2.06 12.29 15.43
CA ARG A 6 -1.81 13.64 14.87
C ARG A 6 -0.54 14.29 15.42
N SER A 7 0.02 13.73 16.48
CA SER A 7 1.20 14.32 17.14
C SER A 7 2.43 14.26 16.23
N VAL A 8 3.26 15.29 16.31
CA VAL A 8 4.43 15.47 15.42
C VAL A 8 5.48 14.37 15.57
N ASN A 9 5.58 13.76 16.75
CA ASN A 9 6.61 12.75 17.07
C ASN A 9 6.01 11.40 17.49
N SER A 10 4.72 11.18 17.30
CA SER A 10 4.09 9.93 17.71
C SER A 10 4.00 8.96 16.55
N HIS A 11 4.47 7.75 16.79
CA HIS A 11 4.40 6.64 15.85
C HIS A 11 3.11 5.84 16.05
N VAL A 12 2.65 5.21 14.98
CA VAL A 12 1.52 4.27 14.99
C VAL A 12 2.07 2.90 14.62
N ILE A 13 2.09 1.98 15.59
CA ILE A 13 2.88 0.74 15.49
C ILE A 13 2.03 -0.49 15.81
N GLY A 14 2.14 -1.53 14.98
CA GLY A 14 1.68 -2.88 15.27
C GLY A 14 0.15 -3.06 15.33
N ASN A 15 -0.61 -2.16 14.70
CA ASN A 15 -2.07 -2.27 14.71
C ASN A 15 -2.57 -3.22 13.63
N THR A 16 -3.65 -3.92 13.92
CA THR A 16 -4.29 -4.86 13.00
C THR A 16 -5.76 -4.52 12.80
N VAL A 17 -6.21 -4.57 11.53
CA VAL A 17 -7.63 -4.44 11.16
C VAL A 17 -8.01 -5.63 10.31
N THR A 18 -9.10 -6.32 10.66
CA THR A 18 -9.65 -7.42 9.87
C THR A 18 -11.09 -7.10 9.49
N ILE A 19 -11.42 -7.24 8.22
CA ILE A 19 -12.77 -7.07 7.67
C ILE A 19 -13.19 -8.40 7.05
N SER A 20 -14.24 -9.00 7.58
CA SER A 20 -14.80 -10.28 7.11
C SER A 20 -16.17 -10.15 6.44
N GLY A 21 -16.68 -8.93 6.32
CA GLY A 21 -17.95 -8.62 5.64
C GLY A 21 -18.35 -7.18 5.82
N GLY A 22 -19.37 -6.74 5.07
CA GLY A 22 -19.92 -5.39 5.14
C GLY A 22 -19.14 -4.35 4.32
N THR A 23 -19.58 -3.10 4.38
CA THR A 23 -19.03 -1.97 3.62
C THR A 23 -18.35 -0.98 4.54
N VAL A 24 -17.10 -0.65 4.23
CA VAL A 24 -16.31 0.37 4.93
C VAL A 24 -15.75 1.33 3.91
N ARG A 25 -15.86 2.64 4.14
CA ARG A 25 -15.33 3.61 3.17
C ARG A 25 -13.81 3.50 3.04
N ASP A 26 -13.07 3.79 4.10
CA ASP A 26 -11.62 3.81 4.08
C ASP A 26 -11.05 2.98 5.24
N ILE A 27 -10.08 2.13 4.95
CA ILE A 27 -9.46 1.24 5.94
C ILE A 27 -7.99 1.63 6.12
N TYR A 28 -7.60 1.85 7.37
CA TYR A 28 -6.22 2.16 7.76
C TYR A 28 -5.77 1.17 8.83
N GLY A 29 -4.71 0.43 8.59
CA GLY A 29 -4.02 -0.31 9.64
C GLY A 29 -3.41 0.65 10.65
N GLY A 30 -2.63 1.62 10.17
CA GLY A 30 -2.11 2.72 10.97
C GLY A 30 -2.05 4.03 10.19
N GLN A 31 -2.36 5.16 10.84
CA GLN A 31 -2.25 6.48 10.25
C GLN A 31 -1.56 7.46 11.18
N SER A 32 -0.50 8.10 10.69
CA SER A 32 0.21 9.17 11.40
C SER A 32 0.30 10.43 10.53
N GLY A 33 0.22 11.62 11.14
CA GLY A 33 0.47 12.88 10.44
C GLY A 33 1.96 13.04 10.15
N LYS A 34 2.76 13.28 11.18
CA LYS A 34 4.21 13.58 11.04
C LYS A 34 5.13 12.51 11.64
N GLY A 35 4.59 11.52 12.35
CA GLY A 35 5.36 10.37 12.82
C GLY A 35 5.31 9.22 11.82
N ASN A 36 5.85 8.09 12.20
CA ASN A 36 5.88 6.89 11.35
C ASN A 36 4.65 6.01 11.54
N ALA A 37 4.31 5.26 10.50
CA ALA A 37 3.37 4.14 10.56
C ALA A 37 4.15 2.84 10.31
N LEU A 38 4.30 2.01 11.33
CA LEU A 38 5.21 0.88 11.35
C LEU A 38 4.48 -0.43 11.67
N ASN A 39 4.74 -1.49 10.92
CA ASN A 39 4.27 -2.84 11.23
C ASN A 39 2.73 -2.93 11.41
N ASN A 40 1.96 -2.11 10.72
CA ASN A 40 0.51 -2.18 10.78
C ASN A 40 -0.02 -3.12 9.69
N SER A 41 -1.14 -3.77 9.95
CA SER A 41 -1.71 -4.72 9.01
C SER A 41 -3.20 -4.55 8.79
N VAL A 42 -3.65 -4.84 7.55
CA VAL A 42 -5.06 -4.93 7.19
C VAL A 42 -5.31 -6.26 6.49
N THR A 43 -6.36 -6.96 6.88
CA THR A 43 -6.86 -8.15 6.18
C THR A 43 -8.29 -7.93 5.71
N LEU A 44 -8.54 -8.11 4.41
CA LEU A 44 -9.87 -8.17 3.81
C LEU A 44 -10.12 -9.61 3.37
N ASP A 45 -11.04 -10.32 4.04
CA ASP A 45 -11.23 -11.77 3.86
C ASP A 45 -12.64 -12.18 3.38
N GLY A 46 -13.64 -11.36 3.58
CA GLY A 46 -15.03 -11.71 3.23
C GLY A 46 -15.40 -11.42 1.77
N ALA A 47 -16.07 -12.36 1.09
CA ALA A 47 -16.58 -12.14 -0.28
C ALA A 47 -17.55 -10.94 -0.39
N ALA A 48 -18.30 -10.66 0.67
CA ALA A 48 -19.19 -9.51 0.76
C ALA A 48 -18.52 -8.24 1.31
N SER A 49 -17.21 -8.28 1.57
CA SER A 49 -16.48 -7.12 2.08
C SER A 49 -16.26 -6.10 0.98
N GLN A 50 -16.55 -4.82 1.27
CA GLN A 50 -16.36 -3.71 0.33
C GLN A 50 -15.62 -2.55 1.01
N ALA A 51 -14.68 -1.95 0.29
CA ALA A 51 -14.00 -0.74 0.72
C ALA A 51 -13.77 0.20 -0.47
N ASN A 52 -13.61 1.52 -0.20
CA ASN A 52 -13.11 2.43 -1.24
C ASN A 52 -11.60 2.28 -1.38
N VAL A 53 -10.88 2.36 -0.28
CA VAL A 53 -9.42 2.30 -0.27
C VAL A 53 -8.91 1.62 0.98
N ILE A 54 -7.78 0.93 0.84
CA ILE A 54 -7.08 0.25 1.95
C ILE A 54 -5.64 0.75 2.03
N TYR A 55 -5.24 1.15 3.24
CA TYR A 55 -3.87 1.49 3.59
C TYR A 55 -3.39 0.58 4.74
N GLY A 56 -2.32 -0.15 4.54
CA GLY A 56 -1.63 -0.82 5.64
C GLY A 56 -1.08 0.21 6.62
N GLY A 57 -0.26 1.15 6.10
CA GLY A 57 0.23 2.32 6.83
C GLY A 57 0.13 3.59 5.99
N ARG A 58 -0.36 4.69 6.58
CA ARG A 58 -0.42 6.00 5.93
C ARG A 58 0.27 7.05 6.78
N VAL A 59 1.14 7.85 6.15
CA VAL A 59 1.77 9.02 6.76
C VAL A 59 1.59 10.24 5.86
N GLU A 60 1.56 11.42 6.43
CA GLU A 60 1.75 12.66 5.65
C GLU A 60 3.25 12.88 5.44
N GLN A 61 4.00 13.02 6.54
CA GLN A 61 5.46 13.07 6.59
C GLN A 61 5.95 11.89 7.45
N GLY A 62 7.22 11.54 7.36
CA GLY A 62 7.79 10.39 8.07
C GLY A 62 7.79 9.13 7.20
N THR A 63 7.90 7.97 7.80
CA THR A 63 8.07 6.71 7.08
C THR A 63 6.89 5.77 7.31
N ALA A 64 6.24 5.34 6.22
CA ALA A 64 5.37 4.17 6.23
C ALA A 64 6.24 2.94 5.96
N ARG A 65 6.48 2.10 6.98
CA ARG A 65 7.42 0.98 6.87
C ARG A 65 6.85 -0.33 7.42
N GLU A 66 7.18 -1.42 6.74
CA GLU A 66 6.83 -2.78 7.15
C GLU A 66 5.32 -2.96 7.38
N ASN A 67 4.49 -2.19 6.68
CA ASN A 67 3.05 -2.36 6.77
C ASN A 67 2.57 -3.38 5.74
N ALA A 68 1.52 -4.12 6.08
CA ALA A 68 1.00 -5.19 5.26
C ALA A 68 -0.49 -5.02 4.93
N VAL A 69 -0.87 -5.40 3.71
CA VAL A 69 -2.27 -5.62 3.35
C VAL A 69 -2.42 -7.01 2.75
N VAL A 70 -3.37 -7.78 3.26
CA VAL A 70 -3.75 -9.08 2.71
C VAL A 70 -5.20 -9.00 2.24
N MET A 71 -5.41 -9.13 0.93
CA MET A 71 -6.74 -9.26 0.33
C MET A 71 -6.94 -10.68 -0.15
N LYS A 72 -7.85 -11.41 0.49
CA LYS A 72 -8.21 -12.77 0.10
C LYS A 72 -9.44 -12.79 -0.79
N ASN A 73 -10.38 -11.87 -0.55
CA ASN A 73 -11.62 -11.74 -1.31
C ASN A 73 -12.25 -10.36 -1.09
N GLY A 74 -13.40 -10.09 -1.74
CA GLY A 74 -14.12 -8.81 -1.61
C GLY A 74 -13.83 -7.83 -2.74
N SER A 75 -14.18 -6.56 -2.56
CA SER A 75 -13.95 -5.51 -3.56
C SER A 75 -13.42 -4.22 -2.96
N VAL A 76 -12.48 -3.59 -3.67
CA VAL A 76 -11.93 -2.27 -3.34
C VAL A 76 -12.12 -1.38 -4.56
N THR A 77 -12.87 -0.28 -4.41
CA THR A 77 -13.27 0.59 -5.53
C THR A 77 -12.10 1.38 -6.13
N LEU A 78 -11.22 1.90 -5.27
CA LEU A 78 -10.06 2.67 -5.70
C LEU A 78 -8.81 1.78 -5.65
N GLY A 79 -8.02 1.85 -4.59
CA GLY A 79 -6.75 1.17 -4.56
C GLY A 79 -6.37 0.58 -3.21
N ILE A 80 -5.35 -0.27 -3.26
CA ILE A 80 -4.71 -0.86 -2.08
C ILE A 80 -3.25 -0.40 -2.03
N PHE A 81 -2.84 0.07 -0.85
CA PHE A 81 -1.50 0.55 -0.56
C PHE A 81 -0.96 -0.15 0.69
N GLY A 82 0.13 -0.88 0.56
CA GLY A 82 0.83 -1.44 1.72
C GLY A 82 1.30 -0.31 2.64
N GLY A 83 2.04 0.65 2.10
CA GLY A 83 2.42 1.89 2.77
C GLY A 83 2.33 3.10 1.84
N ILE A 84 1.89 4.25 2.36
CA ILE A 84 1.82 5.49 1.59
C ILE A 84 2.34 6.69 2.39
N ALA A 85 3.14 7.53 1.74
CA ALA A 85 3.52 8.86 2.20
C ALA A 85 2.91 9.91 1.26
N THR A 86 2.23 10.91 1.82
CA THR A 86 1.40 11.84 1.03
C THR A 86 1.93 13.27 0.96
N ALA A 87 3.01 13.59 1.69
CA ALA A 87 3.63 14.92 1.66
C ALA A 87 5.15 14.82 1.50
N ASP A 88 5.79 15.95 1.26
CA ASP A 88 7.24 16.02 1.07
C ASP A 88 8.01 15.55 2.33
N GLY A 89 9.15 14.90 2.10
CA GLY A 89 9.96 14.25 3.13
C GLY A 89 9.44 12.89 3.62
N GLY A 90 8.26 12.46 3.16
CA GLY A 90 7.73 11.14 3.52
C GLY A 90 8.36 10.02 2.68
N GLN A 91 8.42 8.81 3.24
CA GLN A 91 9.00 7.63 2.59
C GLN A 91 8.07 6.41 2.72
N ALA A 92 8.17 5.49 1.76
CA ALA A 92 7.48 4.20 1.80
C ALA A 92 8.51 3.07 1.68
N GLN A 93 8.72 2.30 2.76
CA GLN A 93 9.80 1.32 2.85
C GLN A 93 9.28 -0.05 3.27
N ASP A 94 9.74 -1.10 2.60
CA ASP A 94 9.54 -2.50 3.00
C ASP A 94 8.06 -2.88 3.26
N ASN A 95 7.12 -2.19 2.58
CA ASN A 95 5.70 -2.49 2.72
C ASN A 95 5.30 -3.63 1.78
N HIS A 96 4.30 -4.37 2.17
CA HIS A 96 3.90 -5.59 1.50
C HIS A 96 2.40 -5.66 1.23
N VAL A 97 2.03 -6.06 0.00
CA VAL A 97 0.64 -6.37 -0.35
C VAL A 97 0.55 -7.79 -0.90
N THR A 98 -0.35 -8.59 -0.35
CA THR A 98 -0.72 -9.89 -0.90
C THR A 98 -2.18 -9.85 -1.34
N MET A 99 -2.45 -10.20 -2.60
CA MET A 99 -3.80 -10.37 -3.12
C MET A 99 -3.95 -11.77 -3.69
N SER A 100 -4.92 -12.53 -3.18
CA SER A 100 -5.21 -13.90 -3.63
C SER A 100 -6.60 -14.07 -4.23
N GLY A 101 -7.41 -13.01 -4.20
CA GLY A 101 -8.75 -13.00 -4.80
C GLY A 101 -9.42 -11.65 -4.66
N GLY A 102 -10.62 -11.50 -5.23
CA GLY A 102 -11.40 -10.27 -5.21
C GLY A 102 -11.07 -9.30 -6.34
N SER A 103 -11.48 -8.04 -6.21
CA SER A 103 -11.32 -7.01 -7.25
C SER A 103 -10.85 -5.67 -6.69
N VAL A 104 -9.94 -5.01 -7.42
CA VAL A 104 -9.44 -3.66 -7.14
C VAL A 104 -9.70 -2.79 -8.37
N GLY A 105 -10.41 -1.67 -8.20
CA GLY A 105 -10.87 -0.80 -9.28
C GLY A 105 -9.78 0.06 -9.91
N GLU A 106 -8.72 0.39 -9.19
CA GLU A 106 -7.60 1.18 -9.74
C GLU A 106 -6.27 0.44 -9.54
N HIS A 107 -5.50 0.78 -8.51
CA HIS A 107 -4.11 0.35 -8.35
C HIS A 107 -3.89 -0.55 -7.14
N LEU A 108 -2.96 -1.49 -7.29
CA LEU A 108 -2.41 -2.31 -6.22
C LEU A 108 -0.93 -1.92 -6.03
N ILE A 109 -0.57 -1.34 -4.89
CA ILE A 109 0.77 -0.75 -4.68
C ILE A 109 1.35 -1.21 -3.34
N GLY A 110 2.56 -1.78 -3.37
CA GLY A 110 3.30 -2.14 -2.16
C GLY A 110 3.66 -0.90 -1.35
N GLY A 111 4.38 0.05 -1.95
CA GLY A 111 4.73 1.32 -1.32
C GLY A 111 4.60 2.51 -2.25
N TYR A 112 4.00 3.62 -1.78
CA TYR A 112 3.76 4.79 -2.60
C TYR A 112 4.20 6.09 -1.93
N VAL A 113 5.00 6.88 -2.62
CA VAL A 113 5.30 8.27 -2.28
C VAL A 113 4.58 9.17 -3.27
N GLN A 114 3.50 9.79 -2.80
CA GLN A 114 2.58 10.55 -3.65
C GLN A 114 3.09 11.95 -3.97
N ASN A 115 3.74 12.61 -3.01
CA ASN A 115 4.28 13.96 -3.18
C ASN A 115 5.69 14.05 -2.59
N GLY A 116 6.51 14.95 -3.14
CA GLY A 116 7.87 15.16 -2.69
C GLY A 116 8.88 14.18 -3.28
N SER A 117 10.13 14.31 -2.84
CA SER A 117 11.29 13.58 -3.36
C SER A 117 11.64 12.30 -2.56
N GLY A 118 10.75 11.86 -1.68
CA GLY A 118 10.98 10.67 -0.86
C GLY A 118 11.06 9.38 -1.67
N ALA A 119 11.72 8.38 -1.11
CA ALA A 119 11.94 7.10 -1.76
C ALA A 119 10.82 6.08 -1.50
N ALA A 120 10.47 5.31 -2.54
CA ALA A 120 9.72 4.07 -2.41
C ALA A 120 10.71 2.90 -2.56
N THR A 121 11.08 2.24 -1.46
CA THR A 121 12.19 1.28 -1.45
C THR A 121 11.82 -0.05 -0.78
N GLY A 122 12.22 -1.16 -1.40
CA GLY A 122 12.05 -2.50 -0.81
C GLY A 122 10.60 -2.99 -0.71
N ASN A 123 9.67 -2.30 -1.36
CA ASN A 123 8.26 -2.67 -1.26
C ASN A 123 7.92 -3.82 -2.22
N SER A 124 6.91 -4.60 -1.86
CA SER A 124 6.55 -5.78 -2.64
C SER A 124 5.05 -6.00 -2.79
N VAL A 125 4.67 -6.57 -3.93
CA VAL A 125 3.34 -7.09 -4.18
C VAL A 125 3.43 -8.56 -4.59
N ILE A 126 2.66 -9.42 -3.92
CA ILE A 126 2.38 -10.79 -4.35
C ILE A 126 0.94 -10.85 -4.85
N PHE A 127 0.77 -11.08 -6.14
CA PHE A 127 -0.52 -11.13 -6.80
C PHE A 127 -0.82 -12.55 -7.29
N ASN A 128 -1.57 -13.30 -6.48
CA ASN A 128 -1.83 -14.73 -6.70
C ASN A 128 -3.23 -15.01 -7.26
N GLY A 129 -4.05 -13.97 -7.45
CA GLY A 129 -5.40 -14.11 -8.01
C GLY A 129 -6.26 -12.88 -7.81
N GLY A 130 -7.38 -12.84 -8.54
CA GLY A 130 -8.29 -11.71 -8.55
C GLY A 130 -8.08 -10.79 -9.76
N SER A 131 -8.62 -9.58 -9.70
CA SER A 131 -8.52 -8.60 -10.78
C SER A 131 -8.15 -7.20 -10.27
N VAL A 132 -7.22 -6.57 -10.96
CA VAL A 132 -6.85 -5.17 -10.78
C VAL A 132 -7.13 -4.45 -12.09
N THR A 133 -8.00 -3.43 -12.09
CA THR A 133 -8.43 -2.78 -13.33
C THR A 133 -7.29 -2.00 -13.99
N GLU A 134 -6.45 -1.35 -13.21
CA GLU A 134 -5.30 -0.60 -13.70
C GLU A 134 -3.99 -1.36 -13.41
N ASN A 135 -3.07 -0.74 -12.69
CA ASN A 135 -1.70 -1.22 -12.61
C ASN A 135 -1.33 -1.77 -11.23
N VAL A 136 -0.39 -2.68 -11.23
CA VAL A 136 0.26 -3.21 -10.02
C VAL A 136 1.69 -2.68 -9.95
N TYR A 137 2.05 -2.09 -8.81
CA TYR A 137 3.39 -1.58 -8.55
C TYR A 137 3.96 -2.19 -7.27
N GLY A 138 5.17 -2.70 -7.31
CA GLY A 138 5.92 -3.01 -6.09
C GLY A 138 6.15 -1.74 -5.28
N GLY A 139 6.77 -0.72 -5.90
CA GLY A 139 6.94 0.61 -5.34
C GLY A 139 6.73 1.71 -6.37
N ARG A 140 6.14 2.82 -5.93
CA ARG A 140 5.95 3.99 -6.78
C ARG A 140 6.35 5.28 -6.05
N SER A 141 7.16 6.11 -6.69
CA SER A 141 7.41 7.48 -6.24
C SER A 141 7.09 8.48 -7.35
N VAL A 142 6.53 9.64 -7.02
CA VAL A 142 6.26 10.64 -8.06
C VAL A 142 7.54 11.38 -8.44
N ASN A 143 8.29 11.91 -7.48
CA ASN A 143 9.48 12.70 -7.77
C ASN A 143 10.79 12.12 -7.21
N GLY A 144 10.71 11.17 -6.28
CA GLY A 144 11.86 10.49 -5.69
C GLY A 144 12.16 9.14 -6.34
N PRO A 145 13.17 8.44 -5.87
CA PRO A 145 13.54 7.14 -6.43
C PRO A 145 12.55 6.04 -6.05
N ALA A 146 12.43 5.03 -6.95
CA ALA A 146 11.73 3.77 -6.71
C ALA A 146 12.74 2.62 -6.85
N GLN A 147 13.19 2.04 -5.75
CA GLN A 147 14.33 1.13 -5.74
C GLN A 147 14.06 -0.19 -5.03
N ASN A 148 14.61 -1.28 -5.59
CA ASN A 148 14.55 -2.61 -4.98
C ASN A 148 13.11 -3.07 -4.65
N ASN A 149 12.13 -2.63 -5.43
CA ASN A 149 10.75 -3.04 -5.26
C ASN A 149 10.44 -4.23 -6.17
N SER A 150 9.43 -5.03 -5.81
CA SER A 150 9.11 -6.24 -6.56
C SER A 150 7.62 -6.46 -6.75
N VAL A 151 7.26 -7.08 -7.89
CA VAL A 151 5.93 -7.64 -8.13
C VAL A 151 6.09 -9.09 -8.56
N THR A 152 5.46 -9.99 -7.83
CA THR A 152 5.34 -11.40 -8.23
C THR A 152 3.88 -11.70 -8.54
N MET A 153 3.61 -12.16 -9.76
CA MET A 153 2.26 -12.57 -10.17
C MET A 153 2.26 -14.04 -10.58
N THR A 154 1.37 -14.81 -9.98
CA THR A 154 1.16 -16.23 -10.35
C THR A 154 -0.17 -16.47 -11.04
N ASN A 155 -1.18 -15.62 -10.74
CA ASN A 155 -2.51 -15.71 -11.33
C ASN A 155 -3.24 -14.36 -11.18
N GLY A 156 -4.31 -14.15 -11.96
CA GLY A 156 -5.12 -12.93 -11.92
C GLY A 156 -5.03 -12.10 -13.19
N SER A 157 -5.53 -10.87 -13.14
CA SER A 157 -5.49 -9.93 -14.26
C SER A 157 -5.18 -8.51 -13.81
N ALA A 158 -4.31 -7.82 -14.54
CA ALA A 158 -3.99 -6.41 -14.38
C ALA A 158 -3.58 -5.81 -15.73
N LYS A 159 -3.58 -4.49 -15.85
CA LYS A 159 -3.17 -3.81 -17.07
C LYS A 159 -1.66 -3.83 -17.24
N TRP A 160 -0.92 -3.42 -16.21
CA TRP A 160 0.54 -3.47 -16.17
C TRP A 160 1.05 -3.94 -14.81
N LEU A 161 2.21 -4.60 -14.83
CA LEU A 161 2.98 -5.00 -13.65
C LEU A 161 4.32 -4.28 -13.71
N LEU A 162 4.64 -3.54 -12.65
CA LEU A 162 5.91 -2.82 -12.55
C LEU A 162 6.52 -3.06 -11.16
N GLY A 163 7.73 -3.61 -11.12
CA GLY A 163 8.45 -3.75 -9.85
C GLY A 163 8.61 -2.38 -9.17
N GLY A 164 9.11 -1.38 -9.91
CA GLY A 164 9.20 0.00 -9.43
C GLY A 164 8.90 1.01 -10.52
N TYR A 165 8.35 2.16 -10.12
CA TYR A 165 8.03 3.26 -11.03
C TYR A 165 8.31 4.62 -10.39
N SER A 166 9.01 5.49 -11.11
CA SER A 166 9.19 6.90 -10.76
C SER A 166 8.91 7.78 -11.96
N ASN A 167 8.28 8.94 -11.74
CA ASN A 167 8.08 9.92 -12.81
C ASN A 167 9.35 10.74 -13.09
N SER A 168 10.13 11.06 -12.04
CA SER A 168 11.25 12.00 -12.16
C SER A 168 12.55 11.51 -11.50
N GLY A 169 12.47 10.50 -10.62
CA GLY A 169 13.64 9.89 -9.96
C GLY A 169 14.07 8.59 -10.62
N ASP A 170 15.11 8.00 -10.10
CA ASP A 170 15.63 6.72 -10.55
C ASP A 170 14.69 5.55 -10.21
N ALA A 171 14.51 4.63 -11.15
CA ALA A 171 13.88 3.33 -10.91
C ALA A 171 14.92 2.23 -11.12
N SER A 172 15.47 1.67 -10.05
CA SER A 172 16.58 0.72 -10.10
C SER A 172 16.44 -0.47 -9.18
N GLY A 173 17.01 -1.62 -9.56
CA GLY A 173 16.95 -2.86 -8.75
C GLY A 173 15.55 -3.45 -8.59
N ASN A 174 14.58 -3.03 -9.39
CA ASN A 174 13.21 -3.50 -9.31
C ASN A 174 12.98 -4.78 -10.14
N SER A 175 12.04 -5.64 -9.70
CA SER A 175 11.74 -6.92 -10.35
C SER A 175 10.24 -7.22 -10.42
#